data_5a1b9de7079d4cfadb8ab19578c5ff19
#
_entry.id   5a1b9de7079d4cfadb8ab19578c5ff19
#
_cell.length_a   1.000
_cell.length_b   1.000
_cell.length_c   1.000
_cell.angle_alpha   90.00
_cell.angle_beta   90.00
_cell.angle_gamma   90.00
#
_symmetry.space_group_name_H-M   'P 1'
#
loop_
_entity.id
_entity.type
_entity.pdbx_description
1 polymer ?
#
loop_
_entity_poly.entity_id
_entity_poly.type
_entity_poly.pdbx_seq_one_letter_code
_entity_poly.pdbx_strand_id
1 'polypeptide(L)'
;GRTKQGALIIGDANEAIDYDAMERKAHESKPKLIIAGASAYSLAIDFERFAKVAKDVGAIFMVDMAHYAGLIAAGVYPNPVPYADVVTSTTHKSLRGPRGGIILMKSIHEKAINSAIFPGLQGGPLMHVIAAKAVAFKEALDPSFKTYQQQVVKNAQVIAETLVSRGLRIVSGRTESHVM
;
A
#
# COMPACT_ATOMS: atom_id res chain seq x y z
N GLY A 1 -2.13 -2.98 21.21
CA GLY A 1 -1.03 -3.16 20.53
C GLY A 1 -0.33 -4.47 20.76
N ARG A 2 -0.01 -5.03 19.75
CA ARG A 2 0.79 -6.24 19.67
C ARG A 2 2.19 -5.80 19.37
N THR A 3 2.79 -5.16 20.32
CA THR A 3 4.01 -4.40 20.18
C THR A 3 5.18 -5.16 19.58
N LYS A 4 5.28 -6.44 19.87
CA LYS A 4 6.27 -7.29 19.20
C LYS A 4 5.85 -7.66 17.79
N GLN A 5 4.64 -7.32 17.37
CA GLN A 5 4.01 -7.68 16.09
C GLN A 5 3.38 -6.47 15.39
N GLY A 6 3.83 -5.28 15.68
CA GLY A 6 3.42 -4.11 14.96
C GLY A 6 2.07 -3.54 15.39
N ALA A 7 2.12 -2.41 16.05
CA ALA A 7 1.00 -1.49 16.09
C ALA A 7 1.25 -0.40 15.05
N LEU A 8 0.21 0.01 14.35
CA LEU A 8 0.24 1.26 13.63
C LEU A 8 0.44 2.36 14.68
N ILE A 9 1.54 3.09 14.59
CA ILE A 9 1.79 4.25 15.42
C ILE A 9 1.24 5.43 14.63
N ILE A 10 0.07 5.90 15.04
CA ILE A 10 -0.49 7.13 14.51
C ILE A 10 -0.01 8.25 15.42
N GLY A 11 0.43 9.33 14.84
CA GLY A 11 0.82 10.51 15.59
C GLY A 11 -0.36 11.14 16.34
N ASP A 12 -0.06 12.18 17.01
CA ASP A 12 -0.91 12.94 17.91
C ASP A 12 -2.09 13.68 17.24
N ALA A 13 -2.23 14.95 17.54
CA ALA A 13 -3.30 15.83 17.10
C ALA A 13 -3.54 15.90 15.57
N ASN A 14 -2.58 15.53 14.74
CA ASN A 14 -2.71 15.54 13.28
C ASN A 14 -3.19 14.21 12.71
N GLU A 15 -3.31 13.18 13.53
CA GLU A 15 -3.71 11.81 13.15
C GLU A 15 -2.90 11.27 11.95
N ALA A 16 -1.64 11.69 11.86
CA ALA A 16 -0.68 11.24 10.86
C ALA A 16 0.27 10.18 11.43
N ILE A 17 0.93 9.42 10.57
CA ILE A 17 1.95 8.46 11.00
C ILE A 17 3.07 9.22 11.72
N ASP A 18 3.37 8.84 12.96
CA ASP A 18 4.54 9.32 13.70
C ASP A 18 5.78 8.52 13.27
N TYR A 19 6.47 9.05 12.25
CA TYR A 19 7.66 8.40 11.70
C TYR A 19 8.82 8.34 12.69
N ASP A 20 8.94 9.33 13.60
CA ASP A 20 10.00 9.34 14.62
C ASP A 20 9.76 8.25 15.67
N ALA A 21 8.50 8.06 16.07
CA ALA A 21 8.13 6.96 16.95
C ALA A 21 8.31 5.60 16.27
N MET A 22 7.99 5.49 14.99
CA MET A 22 8.24 4.27 14.19
C MET A 22 9.74 3.93 14.16
N GLU A 23 10.59 4.90 13.88
CA GLU A 23 12.04 4.73 13.84
C GLU A 23 12.59 4.30 15.21
N ARG A 24 12.25 5.03 16.29
CA ARG A 24 12.63 4.63 17.66
C ARG A 24 12.21 3.20 17.97
N LYS A 25 10.97 2.86 17.64
CA LYS A 25 10.43 1.51 17.89
C LYS A 25 11.15 0.43 17.12
N ALA A 26 11.50 0.69 15.87
CA ALA A 26 12.27 -0.25 15.04
C ALA A 26 13.67 -0.49 15.63
N HIS A 27 14.38 0.56 16.07
CA HIS A 27 15.69 0.42 16.72
C HIS A 27 15.62 -0.33 18.06
N GLU A 28 14.56 -0.12 18.85
CA GLU A 28 14.37 -0.83 20.12
C GLU A 28 14.06 -2.31 19.91
N SER A 29 13.14 -2.63 18.98
CA SER A 29 12.63 -3.99 18.79
C SER A 29 13.45 -4.85 17.83
N LYS A 30 14.24 -4.22 16.96
CA LYS A 30 15.07 -4.86 15.91
C LYS A 30 14.28 -5.93 15.16
N PRO A 31 13.17 -5.57 14.50
CA PRO A 31 12.31 -6.53 13.82
C PRO A 31 13.06 -7.14 12.63
N LYS A 32 12.68 -8.37 12.25
CA LYS A 32 13.17 -9.01 11.02
C LYS A 32 12.40 -8.56 9.78
N LEU A 33 11.19 -8.04 9.99
CA LEU A 33 10.28 -7.59 8.93
C LEU A 33 9.57 -6.33 9.40
N ILE A 34 9.57 -5.31 8.57
CA ILE A 34 8.74 -4.12 8.72
C ILE A 34 7.70 -4.14 7.61
N ILE A 35 6.42 -3.97 7.98
CA ILE A 35 5.31 -3.94 7.05
C ILE A 35 4.71 -2.54 7.08
N ALA A 36 4.60 -1.90 5.92
CA ALA A 36 3.85 -0.67 5.71
C ALA A 36 2.66 -0.92 4.77
N GLY A 37 1.68 -0.04 4.86
CA GLY A 37 0.44 -0.11 4.09
C GLY A 37 -0.77 0.05 5.00
N ALA A 38 -1.89 0.39 4.41
CA ALA A 38 -3.11 0.63 5.17
C ALA A 38 -4.37 0.37 4.33
N SER A 39 -5.47 0.08 5.03
CA SER A 39 -6.80 -0.06 4.41
C SER A 39 -7.65 1.21 4.53
N ALA A 40 -7.36 2.06 5.50
CA ALA A 40 -8.20 3.20 5.86
C ALA A 40 -7.39 4.45 6.26
N TYR A 41 -6.16 4.59 5.81
CA TYR A 41 -5.34 5.76 6.05
C TYR A 41 -5.46 6.75 4.89
N SER A 42 -5.85 7.98 5.19
CA SER A 42 -6.21 8.97 4.18
C SER A 42 -5.00 9.71 3.56
N LEU A 43 -3.89 9.81 4.31
CA LEU A 43 -2.73 10.58 3.87
C LEU A 43 -1.73 9.74 3.07
N ALA A 44 -0.81 10.41 2.42
CA ALA A 44 0.32 9.76 1.74
C ALA A 44 1.26 9.09 2.75
N ILE A 45 1.78 7.93 2.38
CA ILE A 45 2.77 7.20 3.18
C ILE A 45 4.16 7.44 2.59
N ASP A 46 5.10 7.85 3.44
CA ASP A 46 6.51 7.99 3.08
C ASP A 46 7.21 6.63 3.13
N PHE A 47 7.16 5.91 2.00
CA PHE A 47 7.78 4.60 1.88
C PHE A 47 9.31 4.66 1.89
N GLU A 48 9.91 5.77 1.46
CA GLU A 48 11.35 5.95 1.48
C GLU A 48 11.88 5.99 2.91
N ARG A 49 11.19 6.72 3.79
CA ARG A 49 11.56 6.77 5.21
C ARG A 49 11.43 5.41 5.88
N PHE A 50 10.36 4.65 5.59
CA PHE A 50 10.24 3.27 6.07
C PHE A 50 11.38 2.38 5.58
N ALA A 51 11.75 2.48 4.30
CA ALA A 51 12.83 1.68 3.72
C ALA A 51 14.19 1.99 4.36
N LYS A 52 14.46 3.28 4.63
CA LYS A 52 15.68 3.70 5.34
C LYS A 52 15.75 3.05 6.72
N VAL A 53 14.68 3.17 7.50
CA VAL A 53 14.63 2.57 8.84
C VAL A 53 14.77 1.05 8.78
N ALA A 54 14.10 0.37 7.85
CA ALA A 54 14.22 -1.07 7.66
C ALA A 54 15.67 -1.48 7.38
N LYS A 55 16.35 -0.75 6.51
CA LYS A 55 17.76 -0.96 6.19
C LYS A 55 18.65 -0.76 7.42
N ASP A 56 18.44 0.30 8.20
CA ASP A 56 19.25 0.66 9.37
C ASP A 56 19.16 -0.42 10.48
N VAL A 57 18.01 -1.09 10.60
CA VAL A 57 17.83 -2.18 11.59
C VAL A 57 18.03 -3.58 11.01
N GLY A 58 18.34 -3.70 9.71
CA GLY A 58 18.57 -4.98 9.03
C GLY A 58 17.30 -5.78 8.80
N ALA A 59 16.15 -5.12 8.67
CA ALA A 59 14.84 -5.74 8.43
C ALA A 59 14.51 -5.82 6.93
N ILE A 60 13.75 -6.84 6.53
CA ILE A 60 13.07 -6.88 5.24
C ILE A 60 11.95 -5.83 5.26
N PHE A 61 11.85 -5.02 4.21
CA PHE A 61 10.76 -4.06 4.07
C PHE A 61 9.69 -4.58 3.11
N MET A 62 8.49 -4.77 3.63
CA MET A 62 7.33 -5.21 2.86
C MET A 62 6.25 -4.12 2.85
N VAL A 63 5.62 -3.93 1.71
CA VAL A 63 4.49 -3.00 1.57
C VAL A 63 3.27 -3.73 1.03
N ASP A 64 2.14 -3.61 1.71
CA ASP A 64 0.84 -3.96 1.13
C ASP A 64 0.20 -2.70 0.56
N MET A 65 0.19 -2.60 -0.77
CA MET A 65 -0.35 -1.45 -1.48
C MET A 65 -1.77 -1.67 -2.01
N ALA A 66 -2.45 -2.73 -1.57
CA ALA A 66 -3.69 -3.20 -2.18
C ALA A 66 -4.76 -2.12 -2.37
N HIS A 67 -4.97 -1.25 -1.38
CA HIS A 67 -5.94 -0.16 -1.49
C HIS A 67 -5.52 0.93 -2.49
N TYR A 68 -4.24 1.22 -2.57
CA TYR A 68 -3.69 2.34 -3.34
C TYR A 68 -3.13 1.93 -4.70
N ALA A 69 -3.14 0.63 -5.06
CA ALA A 69 -2.45 0.09 -6.23
C ALA A 69 -2.84 0.78 -7.54
N GLY A 70 -4.12 1.11 -7.73
CA GLY A 70 -4.57 1.85 -8.90
C GLY A 70 -4.03 3.28 -8.96
N LEU A 71 -4.00 3.96 -7.81
CA LEU A 71 -3.45 5.31 -7.69
C LEU A 71 -1.93 5.32 -7.94
N ILE A 72 -1.23 4.30 -7.43
CA ILE A 72 0.21 4.10 -7.62
C ILE A 72 0.52 3.83 -9.10
N ALA A 73 -0.23 2.92 -9.74
CA ALA A 73 -0.08 2.63 -11.17
C ALA A 73 -0.30 3.87 -12.04
N ALA A 74 -1.21 4.75 -11.65
CA ALA A 74 -1.48 6.02 -12.33
C ALA A 74 -0.48 7.14 -11.98
N GLY A 75 0.43 6.93 -11.03
CA GLY A 75 1.40 7.94 -10.59
C GLY A 75 0.78 9.09 -9.79
N VAL A 76 -0.34 8.85 -9.09
CA VAL A 76 -1.04 9.86 -8.28
C VAL A 76 -0.98 9.57 -6.77
N TYR A 77 -0.19 8.59 -6.37
CA TYR A 77 0.14 8.26 -4.99
C TYR A 77 1.58 7.75 -4.91
N PRO A 78 2.29 7.90 -3.78
CA PRO A 78 3.67 7.44 -3.64
C PRO A 78 3.85 5.96 -4.01
N ASN A 79 4.89 5.67 -4.79
CA ASN A 79 5.18 4.31 -5.28
C ASN A 79 6.17 3.59 -4.35
N PRO A 80 5.78 2.48 -3.68
CA PRO A 80 6.68 1.72 -2.81
C PRO A 80 7.67 0.80 -3.55
N VAL A 81 7.39 0.47 -4.82
CA VAL A 81 8.14 -0.55 -5.56
C VAL A 81 9.65 -0.29 -5.61
N PRO A 82 10.15 0.95 -5.80
CA PRO A 82 11.58 1.21 -5.80
C PRO A 82 12.26 0.98 -4.44
N TYR A 83 11.52 1.04 -3.36
CA TYR A 83 12.05 1.05 -1.99
C TYR A 83 11.90 -0.30 -1.29
N ALA A 84 10.78 -0.99 -1.48
CA ALA A 84 10.44 -2.22 -0.76
C ALA A 84 11.20 -3.44 -1.30
N ASP A 85 11.41 -4.42 -0.43
CA ASP A 85 11.93 -5.73 -0.81
C ASP A 85 10.83 -6.61 -1.40
N VAL A 86 9.62 -6.49 -0.83
CA VAL A 86 8.41 -7.21 -1.25
C VAL A 86 7.23 -6.25 -1.24
N VAL A 87 6.43 -6.29 -2.30
CA VAL A 87 5.18 -5.53 -2.40
C VAL A 87 4.04 -6.48 -2.71
N THR A 88 2.99 -6.44 -1.91
CA THR A 88 1.76 -7.20 -2.16
C THR A 88 0.63 -6.29 -2.58
N SER A 89 -0.27 -6.81 -3.39
CA SER A 89 -1.50 -6.13 -3.75
C SER A 89 -2.61 -7.11 -4.09
N THR A 90 -3.84 -6.65 -3.88
CA THR A 90 -5.00 -7.22 -4.57
C THR A 90 -5.12 -6.59 -5.96
N THR A 91 -5.77 -7.30 -6.88
CA THR A 91 -6.03 -6.78 -8.23
C THR A 91 -7.44 -6.18 -8.39
N HIS A 92 -8.31 -6.37 -7.41
CA HIS A 92 -9.76 -6.05 -7.50
C HIS A 92 -10.21 -4.82 -6.69
N LYS A 93 -9.29 -3.99 -6.22
CA LYS A 93 -9.61 -2.72 -5.54
C LYS A 93 -9.41 -1.54 -6.50
N SER A 94 -8.69 -0.51 -6.13
CA SER A 94 -8.45 0.67 -6.99
C SER A 94 -7.78 0.33 -8.33
N LEU A 95 -7.07 -0.81 -8.42
CA LEU A 95 -6.49 -1.29 -9.68
C LEU A 95 -7.55 -1.80 -10.69
N ARG A 96 -8.79 -2.03 -10.25
CA ARG A 96 -9.95 -2.29 -11.10
C ARG A 96 -9.87 -3.61 -11.91
N GLY A 97 -9.18 -4.61 -11.38
CA GLY A 97 -9.02 -5.92 -12.01
C GLY A 97 -9.91 -7.01 -11.40
N PRO A 98 -9.68 -8.27 -11.79
CA PRO A 98 -10.39 -9.43 -11.26
C PRO A 98 -9.97 -9.70 -9.81
N ARG A 99 -10.76 -10.50 -9.08
CA ARG A 99 -10.39 -10.97 -7.75
C ARG A 99 -9.15 -11.83 -7.79
N GLY A 100 -8.13 -11.40 -7.07
CA GLY A 100 -6.84 -12.05 -6.98
C GLY A 100 -5.81 -11.17 -6.32
N GLY A 101 -4.58 -11.65 -6.25
CA GLY A 101 -3.43 -10.93 -5.73
C GLY A 101 -2.24 -10.98 -6.66
N ILE A 102 -1.28 -10.11 -6.40
CA ILE A 102 0.06 -10.13 -7.00
C ILE A 102 1.09 -9.91 -5.90
N ILE A 103 2.27 -10.43 -6.12
CA ILE A 103 3.45 -10.17 -5.31
C ILE A 103 4.55 -9.69 -6.25
N LEU A 104 5.08 -8.51 -5.99
CA LEU A 104 6.27 -7.98 -6.63
C LEU A 104 7.41 -8.10 -5.61
N MET A 105 8.61 -8.46 -6.06
CA MET A 105 9.73 -8.66 -5.14
C MET A 105 11.06 -8.40 -5.79
N LYS A 106 12.08 -8.11 -5.00
CA LYS A 106 13.46 -8.18 -5.45
C LYS A 106 13.85 -9.63 -5.74
N SER A 107 14.66 -9.87 -6.76
CA SER A 107 15.05 -11.21 -7.23
C SER A 107 15.63 -12.11 -6.14
N ILE A 108 16.28 -11.54 -5.15
CA ILE A 108 16.84 -12.28 -4.00
C ILE A 108 15.77 -13.06 -3.20
N HIS A 109 14.51 -12.62 -3.23
CA HIS A 109 13.41 -13.24 -2.52
C HIS A 109 12.58 -14.21 -3.38
N GLU A 110 12.82 -14.23 -4.69
CA GLU A 110 12.01 -14.96 -5.69
C GLU A 110 11.85 -16.44 -5.36
N LYS A 111 12.97 -17.15 -5.16
CA LYS A 111 12.94 -18.59 -4.89
C LYS A 111 12.14 -18.94 -3.63
N ALA A 112 12.34 -18.19 -2.56
CA ALA A 112 11.68 -18.44 -1.28
C ALA A 112 10.17 -18.19 -1.37
N ILE A 113 9.78 -17.07 -1.97
CA ILE A 113 8.36 -16.67 -2.10
C ILE A 113 7.64 -17.61 -3.06
N ASN A 114 8.21 -17.90 -4.24
CA ASN A 114 7.60 -18.82 -5.19
C ASN A 114 7.38 -20.21 -4.59
N SER A 115 8.37 -20.75 -3.88
CA SER A 115 8.25 -22.04 -3.20
C SER A 115 7.20 -22.03 -2.08
N ALA A 116 7.08 -20.94 -1.35
CA ALA A 116 6.06 -20.78 -0.31
C ALA A 116 4.64 -20.69 -0.90
N ILE A 117 4.50 -20.04 -2.06
CA ILE A 117 3.22 -19.96 -2.77
C ILE A 117 2.86 -21.30 -3.38
N PHE A 118 3.76 -21.89 -4.19
CA PHE A 118 3.53 -23.18 -4.83
C PHE A 118 4.80 -24.04 -4.73
N PRO A 119 4.70 -25.27 -4.20
CA PRO A 119 3.48 -25.95 -3.72
C PRO A 119 3.13 -25.68 -2.25
N GLY A 120 3.78 -24.72 -1.58
CA GLY A 120 3.67 -24.55 -0.13
C GLY A 120 2.23 -24.25 0.37
N LEU A 121 1.54 -23.30 -0.25
CA LEU A 121 0.22 -22.84 0.18
C LEU A 121 -0.87 -23.00 -0.87
N GLN A 122 -0.53 -22.94 -2.15
CA GLN A 122 -1.47 -22.95 -3.27
C GLN A 122 -1.21 -24.13 -4.20
N GLY A 123 -2.21 -24.46 -5.04
CA GLY A 123 -2.16 -25.48 -6.06
C GLY A 123 -2.42 -24.91 -7.46
N GLY A 124 -3.25 -25.60 -8.26
CA GLY A 124 -3.58 -25.19 -9.63
C GLY A 124 -4.17 -23.78 -9.70
N PRO A 125 -3.62 -22.89 -10.52
CA PRO A 125 -4.09 -21.53 -10.63
C PRO A 125 -5.38 -21.40 -11.44
N LEU A 126 -6.17 -20.36 -11.16
CA LEU A 126 -7.35 -20.00 -11.93
C LEU A 126 -6.93 -19.24 -13.19
N MET A 127 -6.78 -19.92 -14.31
CA MET A 127 -6.24 -19.35 -15.55
C MET A 127 -7.10 -18.22 -16.11
N HIS A 128 -8.43 -18.29 -15.96
CA HIS A 128 -9.33 -17.19 -16.36
C HIS A 128 -9.08 -15.91 -15.55
N VAL A 129 -8.72 -16.02 -14.27
CA VAL A 129 -8.32 -14.87 -13.46
C VAL A 129 -6.99 -14.29 -13.93
N ILE A 130 -6.02 -15.15 -14.29
CA ILE A 130 -4.73 -14.71 -14.82
C ILE A 130 -4.92 -13.96 -16.14
N ALA A 131 -5.74 -14.48 -17.05
CA ALA A 131 -6.08 -13.80 -18.30
C ALA A 131 -6.77 -12.46 -18.06
N ALA A 132 -7.71 -12.40 -17.12
CA ALA A 132 -8.39 -11.16 -16.75
C ALA A 132 -7.43 -10.13 -16.11
N LYS A 133 -6.43 -10.56 -15.32
CA LYS A 133 -5.37 -9.68 -14.82
C LYS A 133 -4.57 -9.04 -15.96
N ALA A 134 -4.23 -9.81 -17.00
CA ALA A 134 -3.49 -9.29 -18.15
C ALA A 134 -4.26 -8.17 -18.86
N VAL A 135 -5.57 -8.33 -19.03
CA VAL A 135 -6.45 -7.30 -19.59
C VAL A 135 -6.49 -6.05 -18.69
N ALA A 136 -6.72 -6.24 -17.39
CA ALA A 136 -6.78 -5.14 -16.44
C ALA A 136 -5.46 -4.35 -16.37
N PHE A 137 -4.32 -5.04 -16.43
CA PHE A 137 -3.01 -4.37 -16.43
C PHE A 137 -2.77 -3.60 -17.72
N LYS A 138 -3.21 -4.13 -18.87
CA LYS A 138 -3.16 -3.40 -20.13
C LYS A 138 -4.02 -2.14 -20.09
N GLU A 139 -5.22 -2.21 -19.52
CA GLU A 139 -6.07 -1.03 -19.31
C GLU A 139 -5.40 0.00 -18.37
N ALA A 140 -4.73 -0.46 -17.32
CA ALA A 140 -4.02 0.42 -16.39
C ALA A 140 -2.80 1.12 -17.00
N LEU A 141 -2.28 0.64 -18.13
CA LEU A 141 -1.22 1.31 -18.89
C LEU A 141 -1.75 2.42 -19.82
N ASP A 142 -3.06 2.45 -20.08
CA ASP A 142 -3.67 3.47 -20.93
C ASP A 142 -3.67 4.84 -20.25
N PRO A 143 -3.36 5.95 -20.95
CA PRO A 143 -3.39 7.29 -20.38
C PRO A 143 -4.73 7.67 -19.74
N SER A 144 -5.84 7.14 -20.24
CA SER A 144 -7.17 7.37 -19.66
C SER A 144 -7.31 6.85 -18.24
N PHE A 145 -6.56 5.80 -17.88
CA PHE A 145 -6.53 5.28 -16.52
C PHE A 145 -5.93 6.29 -15.52
N LYS A 146 -4.91 7.03 -15.96
CA LYS A 146 -4.34 8.10 -15.15
C LYS A 146 -5.36 9.22 -14.90
N THR A 147 -6.05 9.65 -15.95
CA THR A 147 -7.13 10.66 -15.84
C THR A 147 -8.24 10.19 -14.91
N TYR A 148 -8.63 8.94 -15.03
CA TYR A 148 -9.61 8.32 -14.14
C TYR A 148 -9.18 8.36 -12.66
N GLN A 149 -7.95 7.95 -12.35
CA GLN A 149 -7.46 7.93 -10.97
C GLN A 149 -7.25 9.34 -10.40
N GLN A 150 -6.85 10.31 -11.21
CA GLN A 150 -6.82 11.72 -10.81
C GLN A 150 -8.21 12.22 -10.41
N GLN A 151 -9.24 11.85 -11.18
CA GLN A 151 -10.62 12.22 -10.87
C GLN A 151 -11.10 11.53 -9.58
N VAL A 152 -10.70 10.28 -9.33
CA VAL A 152 -11.01 9.56 -8.07
C VAL A 152 -10.48 10.33 -6.87
N VAL A 153 -9.21 10.75 -6.89
CA VAL A 153 -8.61 11.51 -5.79
C VAL A 153 -9.32 12.86 -5.61
N LYS A 154 -9.57 13.57 -6.71
CA LYS A 154 -10.28 14.86 -6.68
C LYS A 154 -11.69 14.73 -6.08
N ASN A 155 -12.42 13.69 -6.45
CA ASN A 155 -13.75 13.44 -5.89
C ASN A 155 -13.69 13.18 -4.39
N ALA A 156 -12.70 12.39 -3.92
CA ALA A 156 -12.50 12.13 -2.50
C ALA A 156 -12.18 13.42 -1.72
N GLN A 157 -11.34 14.29 -2.26
CA GLN A 157 -11.01 15.58 -1.66
C GLN A 157 -12.25 16.47 -1.52
N VAL A 158 -13.05 16.60 -2.58
CA VAL A 158 -14.30 17.39 -2.56
C VAL A 158 -15.29 16.82 -1.55
N ILE A 159 -15.41 15.49 -1.43
CA ILE A 159 -16.26 14.87 -0.42
C ILE A 159 -15.77 15.20 0.98
N ALA A 160 -14.47 15.04 1.25
CA ALA A 160 -13.87 15.34 2.55
C ALA A 160 -14.10 16.81 2.96
N GLU A 161 -13.83 17.75 2.07
CA GLU A 161 -14.06 19.20 2.28
C GLU A 161 -15.55 19.50 2.55
N THR A 162 -16.45 18.88 1.77
CA THR A 162 -17.89 19.05 1.96
C THR A 162 -18.36 18.52 3.31
N LEU A 163 -17.86 17.37 3.72
CA LEU A 163 -18.21 16.80 5.03
C LEU A 163 -17.72 17.68 6.17
N VAL A 164 -16.48 18.17 6.10
CA VAL A 164 -15.92 19.10 7.09
C VAL A 164 -16.72 20.39 7.15
N SER A 165 -17.08 21.00 6.00
CA SER A 165 -17.89 22.21 5.94
C SER A 165 -19.29 22.06 6.55
N ARG A 166 -19.77 20.82 6.64
CA ARG A 166 -21.06 20.45 7.25
C ARG A 166 -20.96 20.00 8.71
N GLY A 167 -19.77 20.18 9.33
CA GLY A 167 -19.55 19.87 10.73
C GLY A 167 -19.23 18.41 11.03
N LEU A 168 -18.97 17.59 10.01
CA LEU A 168 -18.51 16.20 10.19
C LEU A 168 -16.98 16.16 10.27
N ARG A 169 -16.46 15.33 11.15
CA ARG A 169 -15.01 15.17 11.32
C ARG A 169 -14.46 14.16 10.33
N ILE A 170 -13.42 14.53 9.61
CA ILE A 170 -12.58 13.63 8.81
C ILE A 170 -11.29 13.35 9.58
N VAL A 171 -10.88 12.11 9.67
CA VAL A 171 -9.59 11.74 10.26
C VAL A 171 -8.47 12.44 9.48
N SER A 172 -7.52 13.04 10.18
CA SER A 172 -6.46 13.90 9.62
C SER A 172 -6.97 15.18 8.92
N GLY A 173 -8.26 15.49 8.99
CA GLY A 173 -8.90 16.68 8.42
C GLY A 173 -8.94 16.74 6.89
N ARG A 174 -8.29 15.83 6.20
CA ARG A 174 -8.17 15.81 4.73
C ARG A 174 -7.88 14.43 4.17
N THR A 175 -7.91 14.30 2.86
CA THR A 175 -7.43 13.09 2.17
C THR A 175 -6.45 13.44 1.03
N GLU A 176 -5.45 12.59 0.86
CA GLU A 176 -4.47 12.59 -0.22
C GLU A 176 -4.61 11.34 -1.10
N SER A 177 -5.68 10.58 -0.88
CA SER A 177 -5.99 9.35 -1.60
C SER A 177 -7.48 9.27 -1.95
N HIS A 178 -8.02 8.07 -2.08
CA HIS A 178 -9.45 7.79 -2.28
C HIS A 178 -10.16 7.42 -0.97
N VAL A 179 -9.44 7.41 0.15
CA VAL A 179 -9.93 7.03 1.48
C VAL A 179 -10.03 8.25 2.37
N MET A 180 -11.02 8.32 3.21
CA MET A 180 -11.22 9.39 4.19
C MET A 180 -11.86 8.87 5.48
#